data_d6a4e3d523b19a67f86b3d9380e9e3b8
#
_entry.id   d6a4e3d523b19a67f86b3d9380e9e3b8
#
_cell.length_a   1.000
_cell.length_b   1.000
_cell.length_c   1.000
_cell.angle_alpha   90.00
_cell.angle_beta   90.00
_cell.angle_gamma   90.00
#
_symmetry.space_group_name_H-M   'P 1'
#
loop_
_entity.id
_entity.type
_entity.pdbx_description
1 polymer ?
#
loop_
_entity_poly.entity_id
_entity_poly.type
_entity_poly.pdbx_seq_one_letter_code
_entity_poly.pdbx_strand_id
1 'polypeptide(L)'
;LPHGDQRKLEVAMLIALDPKVYLFDEPTAGMSVDEVPVVLDLIRGLKAEKKHTLLLVEHKMDVVRELADRIIVLHQGKLVADGDPATVIASPIVQEAYLGVAA
;
A
#
# COMPACT_ATOMS: atom_id res chain seq x y z
N LEU A 1 4.24 -18.57 15.45
CA LEU A 1 3.08 -17.70 15.18
C LEU A 1 2.61 -17.84 13.74
N PRO A 2 1.29 -17.78 13.49
CA PRO A 2 0.78 -17.66 12.14
C PRO A 2 1.36 -16.43 11.44
N HIS A 3 1.47 -16.48 10.11
CA HIS A 3 2.09 -15.42 9.33
C HIS A 3 1.42 -14.05 9.56
N GLY A 4 0.08 -14.04 9.64
CA GLY A 4 -0.67 -12.80 9.91
C GLY A 4 -0.38 -12.22 11.28
N ASP A 5 -0.21 -13.06 12.30
CA ASP A 5 0.14 -12.60 13.65
C ASP A 5 1.55 -12.05 13.70
N GLN A 6 2.49 -12.66 12.96
CA GLN A 6 3.84 -12.14 12.83
C GLN A 6 3.83 -10.75 12.19
N ARG A 7 3.04 -10.55 11.15
CA ARG A 7 2.92 -9.27 10.46
C ARG A 7 2.33 -8.20 11.37
N LYS A 8 1.29 -8.55 12.13
CA LYS A 8 0.70 -7.62 13.12
C LYS A 8 1.73 -7.21 14.17
N LEU A 9 2.52 -8.16 14.65
CA LEU A 9 3.57 -7.86 15.64
C LEU A 9 4.63 -6.93 15.06
N GLU A 10 5.06 -7.17 13.83
CA GLU A 10 6.03 -6.31 13.15
C GLU A 10 5.51 -4.88 13.03
N VAL A 11 4.26 -4.70 12.62
CA VAL A 11 3.64 -3.38 12.51
C VAL A 11 3.53 -2.72 13.88
N ALA A 12 3.12 -3.46 14.90
CA ALA A 12 3.03 -2.94 16.27
C ALA A 12 4.38 -2.46 16.79
N MET A 13 5.45 -3.19 16.50
CA MET A 13 6.80 -2.79 16.88
C MET A 13 7.22 -1.49 16.20
N LEU A 14 6.90 -1.33 14.92
CA LEU A 14 7.17 -0.09 14.19
C LEU A 14 6.39 1.08 14.79
N ILE A 15 5.12 0.89 15.14
CA ILE A 15 4.30 1.93 15.78
C ILE A 15 4.90 2.34 17.11
N ALA A 16 5.40 1.38 17.89
CA ALA A 16 6.03 1.66 19.18
C ALA A 16 7.29 2.51 19.06
N LEU A 17 8.01 2.41 17.93
CA LEU A 17 9.18 3.24 17.66
C LEU A 17 8.81 4.67 17.30
N ASP A 18 7.58 4.90 16.89
CA ASP A 18 7.04 6.22 16.50
C ASP A 18 7.95 6.97 15.51
N PRO A 19 8.29 6.35 14.36
CA PRO A 19 9.14 7.00 13.36
C PRO A 19 8.37 8.09 12.61
N LYS A 20 9.11 8.97 11.95
CA LYS A 20 8.51 9.99 11.07
C LYS A 20 8.13 9.41 9.72
N VAL A 21 8.86 8.39 9.25
CA VAL A 21 8.63 7.75 7.96
C VAL A 21 8.47 6.26 8.16
N TYR A 22 7.39 5.72 7.63
CA TYR A 22 7.14 4.27 7.59
C TYR A 22 7.31 3.77 6.17
N LEU A 23 8.02 2.67 6.00
CA LEU A 23 8.17 1.98 4.73
C LEU A 23 7.53 0.61 4.84
N PHE A 24 6.48 0.36 4.05
CA PHE A 24 5.81 -0.94 4.02
C PHE A 24 5.97 -1.56 2.63
N ASP A 25 6.60 -2.72 2.57
CA ASP A 25 6.81 -3.46 1.33
C ASP A 25 5.85 -4.66 1.32
N GLU A 26 4.80 -4.57 0.52
CA GLU A 26 3.76 -5.59 0.39
C GLU A 26 3.28 -6.12 1.75
N PRO A 27 2.74 -5.24 2.61
CA PRO A 27 2.43 -5.63 3.99
C PRO A 27 1.35 -6.71 4.11
N THR A 28 0.56 -6.94 3.07
CA THR A 28 -0.48 -7.97 3.07
C THR A 28 -0.07 -9.26 2.37
N ALA A 29 1.17 -9.36 1.90
CA ALA A 29 1.66 -10.55 1.20
C ALA A 29 1.61 -11.79 2.11
N GLY A 30 1.09 -12.89 1.57
CA GLY A 30 1.01 -14.16 2.30
C GLY A 30 -0.08 -14.23 3.35
N MET A 31 -0.93 -13.23 3.46
CA MET A 31 -2.02 -13.18 4.42
C MET A 31 -3.31 -13.74 3.86
N SER A 32 -4.13 -14.33 4.74
CA SER A 32 -5.49 -14.74 4.39
C SER A 32 -6.40 -13.52 4.23
N VAL A 33 -7.55 -13.74 3.60
CA VAL A 33 -8.56 -12.70 3.41
C VAL A 33 -9.02 -12.09 4.74
N ASP A 34 -9.08 -12.92 5.78
CA ASP A 34 -9.52 -12.47 7.11
C ASP A 34 -8.46 -11.63 7.84
N GLU A 35 -7.19 -11.85 7.53
CA GLU A 35 -6.07 -11.17 8.19
C GLU A 35 -5.76 -9.81 7.57
N VAL A 36 -5.97 -9.66 6.26
CA VAL A 36 -5.66 -8.44 5.53
C VAL A 36 -6.31 -7.20 6.14
N PRO A 37 -7.61 -7.19 6.48
CA PRO A 37 -8.25 -5.99 7.04
C PRO A 37 -7.60 -5.49 8.32
N VAL A 38 -7.08 -6.38 9.15
CA VAL A 38 -6.46 -6.00 10.43
C VAL A 38 -5.21 -5.14 10.19
N VAL A 39 -4.36 -5.57 9.26
CA VAL A 39 -3.13 -4.82 8.92
C VAL A 39 -3.48 -3.50 8.25
N LEU A 40 -4.46 -3.50 7.34
CA LEU A 40 -4.88 -2.27 6.67
C LEU A 40 -5.47 -1.26 7.66
N ASP A 41 -6.20 -1.72 8.68
CA ASP A 41 -6.73 -0.84 9.71
C ASP A 41 -5.62 -0.18 10.52
N LEU A 42 -4.55 -0.92 10.83
CA LEU A 42 -3.38 -0.35 11.51
C LEU A 42 -2.74 0.75 10.66
N ILE A 43 -2.59 0.52 9.37
CA ILE A 43 -2.00 1.50 8.45
C ILE A 43 -2.91 2.72 8.32
N ARG A 44 -4.24 2.52 8.22
CA ARG A 44 -5.21 3.62 8.22
C ARG A 44 -5.11 4.48 9.47
N GLY A 45 -4.93 3.84 10.62
CA GLY A 45 -4.75 4.56 11.88
C GLY A 45 -3.54 5.45 11.87
N LEU A 46 -2.42 4.97 11.35
CA LEU A 46 -1.20 5.77 11.19
C LEU A 46 -1.43 6.95 10.25
N LYS A 47 -2.09 6.71 9.13
CA LYS A 47 -2.41 7.76 8.16
C LYS A 47 -3.31 8.83 8.77
N ALA A 48 -4.29 8.44 9.57
CA ALA A 48 -5.24 9.35 10.19
C ALA A 48 -4.59 10.31 11.19
N GLU A 49 -3.46 9.94 11.78
CA GLU A 49 -2.73 10.80 12.69
C GLU A 49 -2.10 12.02 12.01
N LYS A 50 -1.87 11.97 10.71
CA LYS A 50 -1.35 13.07 9.88
C LYS A 50 -0.01 13.64 10.33
N LYS A 51 0.78 12.86 11.05
CA LYS A 51 2.11 13.25 11.52
C LYS A 51 3.21 12.35 10.99
N HIS A 52 2.85 11.37 10.16
CA HIS A 52 3.79 10.41 9.59
C HIS A 52 3.74 10.47 8.06
N THR A 53 4.87 10.14 7.44
CA THR A 53 4.92 9.88 6.02
C THR A 53 4.94 8.36 5.83
N LEU A 54 4.05 7.84 5.01
CA LEU A 54 3.96 6.41 4.73
C LEU A 54 4.26 6.15 3.26
N LEU A 55 5.23 5.29 3.01
CA LEU A 55 5.52 4.79 1.68
C LEU A 55 5.09 3.32 1.64
N LEU A 56 4.13 3.02 0.77
CA LEU A 56 3.55 1.69 0.64
C LEU A 56 3.89 1.13 -0.74
N VAL A 57 4.56 -0.01 -0.79
CA VAL A 57 4.79 -0.75 -2.03
C VAL A 57 3.75 -1.86 -2.08
N GLU A 58 2.89 -1.82 -3.07
CA GLU A 58 1.80 -2.78 -3.20
C GLU A 58 1.40 -2.91 -4.68
N HIS A 59 0.96 -4.10 -5.08
CA HIS A 59 0.47 -4.34 -6.44
C HIS A 59 -1.04 -4.61 -6.50
N LYS A 60 -1.69 -4.72 -5.35
CA LYS A 60 -3.16 -4.87 -5.27
C LYS A 60 -3.78 -3.49 -5.39
N MET A 61 -4.40 -3.21 -6.52
CA MET A 61 -4.92 -1.88 -6.82
C MET A 61 -6.02 -1.41 -5.87
N ASP A 62 -6.84 -2.32 -5.38
CA ASP A 62 -7.88 -1.99 -4.39
C ASP A 62 -7.28 -1.47 -3.09
N VAL A 63 -6.19 -2.09 -2.62
CA VAL A 63 -5.48 -1.65 -1.41
C VAL A 63 -4.85 -0.27 -1.63
N VAL A 64 -4.16 -0.10 -2.75
CA VAL A 64 -3.49 1.16 -3.08
C VAL A 64 -4.51 2.29 -3.20
N ARG A 65 -5.61 2.05 -3.90
CA ARG A 65 -6.67 3.06 -4.08
C ARG A 65 -7.23 3.53 -2.74
N GLU A 66 -7.43 2.60 -1.81
CA GLU A 66 -8.02 2.90 -0.51
C GLU A 66 -7.08 3.71 0.38
N LEU A 67 -5.80 3.42 0.36
CA LEU A 67 -4.84 3.97 1.32
C LEU A 67 -4.06 5.17 0.79
N ALA A 68 -3.82 5.27 -0.50
CA ALA A 68 -2.88 6.24 -1.04
C ALA A 68 -3.49 7.62 -1.24
N ASP A 69 -2.72 8.65 -0.91
CA ASP A 69 -3.01 10.03 -1.29
C ASP A 69 -2.37 10.38 -2.63
N ARG A 70 -1.28 9.68 -2.95
CA ARG A 70 -0.52 9.84 -4.20
C ARG A 70 -0.04 8.47 -4.64
N ILE A 71 -0.15 8.17 -5.92
CA ILE A 71 0.33 6.92 -6.48
C ILE A 71 1.45 7.20 -7.47
N ILE A 72 2.55 6.48 -7.31
CA ILE A 72 3.68 6.47 -8.23
C ILE A 72 3.74 5.08 -8.83
N VAL A 73 3.73 4.98 -10.15
CA VAL A 73 3.76 3.69 -10.84
C VAL A 73 5.07 3.51 -11.58
N LEU A 74 5.74 2.42 -11.25
CA LEU A 74 6.95 1.98 -11.95
C LEU A 74 6.60 0.75 -12.78
N HIS A 75 7.06 0.71 -14.01
CA HIS A 75 6.88 -0.41 -14.90
C HIS A 75 8.14 -0.61 -15.74
N GLN A 76 8.70 -1.82 -15.68
CA GLN A 76 9.95 -2.16 -16.37
C GLN A 76 11.07 -1.15 -16.10
N GLY A 77 11.21 -0.76 -14.83
CA GLY A 77 12.25 0.15 -14.39
C GLY A 77 12.03 1.63 -14.75
N LYS A 78 10.86 1.98 -15.24
CA LYS A 78 10.55 3.35 -15.65
C LYS A 78 9.38 3.91 -14.86
N LEU A 79 9.42 5.22 -14.60
CA LEU A 79 8.30 5.95 -14.03
C LEU A 79 7.27 6.18 -15.13
N VAL A 80 6.08 5.60 -14.99
CA VAL A 80 5.04 5.69 -16.03
C VAL A 80 3.83 6.51 -15.59
N ALA A 81 3.65 6.73 -14.30
CA ALA A 81 2.57 7.56 -13.80
C ALA A 81 2.90 8.07 -12.39
N ASP A 82 2.40 9.26 -12.07
CA ASP A 82 2.58 9.89 -10.77
C ASP A 82 1.46 10.93 -10.59
N GLY A 83 0.66 10.76 -9.56
CA GLY A 83 -0.41 11.71 -9.29
C GLY A 83 -1.45 11.20 -8.31
N ASP A 84 -2.62 11.84 -8.32
CA ASP A 84 -3.71 11.42 -7.45
C ASP A 84 -4.25 10.04 -7.87
N PRO A 85 -4.81 9.29 -6.91
CA PRO A 85 -5.25 7.91 -7.17
C PRO A 85 -6.25 7.77 -8.31
N ALA A 86 -7.24 8.64 -8.38
CA ALA A 86 -8.27 8.53 -9.43
C ALA A 86 -7.68 8.71 -10.83
N THR A 87 -6.80 9.69 -11.00
CA THR A 87 -6.15 9.97 -12.28
C THR A 87 -5.21 8.85 -12.69
N VAL A 88 -4.38 8.39 -11.76
CA VAL A 88 -3.39 7.35 -12.03
C VAL A 88 -4.07 6.03 -12.40
N ILE A 89 -5.07 5.61 -11.63
CA ILE A 89 -5.76 4.35 -11.88
C ILE A 89 -6.52 4.38 -13.21
N ALA A 90 -7.02 5.54 -13.61
CA ALA A 90 -7.72 5.71 -14.89
C ALA A 90 -6.76 5.79 -16.09
N SER A 91 -5.46 5.94 -15.86
CA SER A 91 -4.48 6.04 -16.93
C SER A 91 -4.43 4.76 -17.76
N PRO A 92 -4.50 4.85 -19.11
CA PRO A 92 -4.45 3.68 -19.98
C PRO A 92 -3.19 2.82 -19.78
N ILE A 93 -2.05 3.43 -19.58
CA ILE A 93 -0.80 2.68 -19.39
C ILE A 93 -0.81 1.88 -18.07
N VAL A 94 -1.42 2.42 -17.04
CA VAL A 94 -1.55 1.73 -15.75
C VAL A 94 -2.53 0.57 -15.87
N GLN A 95 -3.66 0.78 -16.53
CA GLN A 95 -4.65 -0.27 -16.76
C GLN A 95 -4.07 -1.42 -17.57
N GLU A 96 -3.32 -1.12 -18.61
CA GLU A 96 -2.67 -2.13 -19.44
C GLU A 96 -1.61 -2.90 -18.65
N ALA A 97 -0.77 -2.21 -17.89
CA ALA A 97 0.36 -2.81 -17.17
C ALA A 97 -0.05 -3.64 -15.96
N TYR A 98 -1.06 -3.18 -15.22
CA TYR A 98 -1.38 -3.74 -13.91
C TYR A 98 -2.78 -4.32 -13.76
N LEU A 99 -3.75 -3.83 -14.54
CA LEU A 99 -5.13 -4.29 -14.44
C LEU A 99 -5.52 -5.26 -15.55
N GLY A 100 -4.62 -5.48 -16.51
CA GLY A 100 -4.86 -6.41 -17.61
C GLY A 100 -5.94 -5.95 -18.57
N VAL A 101 -6.29 -4.65 -18.56
CA VAL A 101 -7.30 -4.09 -19.45
C VAL A 101 -6.59 -3.42 -20.63
N ALA A 102 -7.06 -3.70 -21.84
CA ALA A 102 -6.51 -3.07 -23.03
C ALA A 102 -6.83 -1.57 -23.03
N ALA A 103 -5.82 -0.79 -23.35
CA ALA A 103 -5.95 0.66 -23.39
C ALA A 103 -6.88 1.11 -24.53
#